data_00ff3b78eaecc2c26f6ea1763cffa7c2
#
_entry.id   00ff3b78eaecc2c26f6ea1763cffa7c2
#
_cell.length_a   1.000
_cell.length_b   1.000
_cell.length_c   1.000
_cell.angle_alpha   90.00
_cell.angle_beta   90.00
_cell.angle_gamma   90.00
#
_symmetry.space_group_name_H-M   'P 1'
#
loop_
_entity.id
_entity.type
_entity.pdbx_description
1 polymer ?
#
loop_
_entity_poly.entity_id
_entity_poly.type
_entity_poly.pdbx_seq_one_letter_code
_entity_poly.pdbx_strand_id
1 'polypeptide(L)'
;MKTKAQKRGKRNRQRGAELQRQAVRIAKDFKLEAFNRDRGGAQHEQGDIEIEGKFYGCKRRKRVPSWVLPEKEEHGVVFRMDREIPYISIPYDTFCFLLKMGKADL
;
A
#
# COMPACT_ATOMS: atom_id res chain seq x y z
N MET A 1 -31.08 -7.43 -12.51
CA MET A 1 -30.66 -6.49 -11.45
C MET A 1 -29.57 -7.11 -10.56
N LYS A 2 -28.52 -6.35 -10.30
CA LYS A 2 -27.49 -6.81 -9.37
C LYS A 2 -27.99 -6.74 -7.93
N THR A 3 -27.68 -7.74 -7.11
CA THR A 3 -27.99 -7.76 -5.70
C THR A 3 -27.17 -6.72 -4.92
N LYS A 4 -27.55 -6.39 -3.69
CA LYS A 4 -26.76 -5.50 -2.83
C LYS A 4 -25.35 -6.04 -2.61
N ALA A 5 -25.20 -7.36 -2.44
CA ALA A 5 -23.90 -8.00 -2.25
C ALA A 5 -23.01 -7.86 -3.51
N GLN A 6 -23.59 -8.01 -4.70
CA GLN A 6 -22.85 -7.84 -5.97
C GLN A 6 -22.40 -6.40 -6.18
N LYS A 7 -23.25 -5.42 -5.87
CA LYS A 7 -22.90 -3.99 -5.95
C LYS A 7 -21.78 -3.64 -4.96
N ARG A 8 -21.83 -4.21 -3.75
CA ARG A 8 -20.82 -4.00 -2.72
C ARG A 8 -19.48 -4.57 -3.14
N GLY A 9 -19.45 -5.79 -3.68
CA GLY A 9 -18.24 -6.42 -4.17
C GLY A 9 -17.58 -5.64 -5.31
N LYS A 10 -18.39 -5.10 -6.24
CA LYS A 10 -17.88 -4.27 -7.34
C LYS A 10 -17.22 -2.99 -6.81
N ARG A 11 -17.86 -2.30 -5.86
CA ARG A 11 -17.28 -1.09 -5.25
C ARG A 11 -15.98 -1.37 -4.53
N ASN A 12 -15.89 -2.48 -3.80
CA ASN A 12 -14.68 -2.86 -3.07
C ASN A 12 -13.52 -3.13 -4.04
N ARG A 13 -13.77 -3.79 -5.16
CA ARG A 13 -12.74 -4.03 -6.18
C ARG A 13 -12.28 -2.73 -6.82
N GLN A 14 -13.19 -1.80 -7.11
CA GLN A 14 -12.85 -0.50 -7.69
C GLN A 14 -11.99 0.33 -6.73
N ARG A 15 -12.29 0.31 -5.44
CA ARG A 15 -11.50 1.00 -4.41
C ARG A 15 -10.10 0.43 -4.28
N GLY A 16 -9.97 -0.90 -4.33
CA GLY A 16 -8.68 -1.56 -4.30
C GLY A 16 -7.82 -1.20 -5.50
N ALA A 17 -8.42 -1.24 -6.70
CA ALA A 17 -7.73 -0.89 -7.93
C ALA A 17 -7.32 0.59 -7.95
N GLU A 18 -8.14 1.47 -7.41
CA GLU A 18 -7.84 2.89 -7.30
C GLU A 18 -6.62 3.13 -6.40
N LEU A 19 -6.55 2.45 -5.25
CA LEU A 19 -5.40 2.56 -4.35
C LEU A 19 -4.12 2.04 -5.02
N GLN A 20 -4.20 0.92 -5.74
CA GLN A 20 -3.05 0.38 -6.46
C GLN A 20 -2.50 1.38 -7.47
N ARG A 21 -3.38 1.99 -8.26
CA ARG A 21 -2.97 3.01 -9.25
C ARG A 21 -2.36 4.23 -8.58
N GLN A 22 -2.95 4.69 -7.48
CA GLN A 22 -2.42 5.81 -6.70
C GLN A 22 -1.03 5.50 -6.16
N ALA A 23 -0.84 4.31 -5.58
CA ALA A 23 0.44 3.91 -5.00
C ALA A 23 1.54 3.83 -6.07
N VAL A 24 1.23 3.27 -7.24
CA VAL A 24 2.18 3.20 -8.36
C VAL A 24 2.53 4.61 -8.84
N ARG A 25 1.54 5.48 -8.98
CA ARG A 25 1.76 6.86 -9.44
C ARG A 25 2.67 7.64 -8.48
N ILE A 26 2.41 7.54 -7.18
CA ILE A 26 3.24 8.22 -6.16
C ILE A 26 4.67 7.71 -6.22
N ALA A 27 4.87 6.40 -6.30
CA ALA A 27 6.21 5.82 -6.41
C ALA A 27 6.94 6.32 -7.65
N LYS A 28 6.26 6.40 -8.79
CA LYS A 28 6.84 6.95 -10.03
C LYS A 28 7.20 8.41 -9.90
N ASP A 29 6.42 9.19 -9.15
CA ASP A 29 6.74 10.60 -8.90
C ASP A 29 8.07 10.76 -8.14
N PHE A 30 8.44 9.78 -7.35
CA PHE A 30 9.74 9.71 -6.68
C PHE A 30 10.84 9.07 -7.56
N LYS A 31 10.55 8.81 -8.83
CA LYS A 31 11.49 8.18 -9.77
C LYS A 31 11.83 6.75 -9.40
N LEU A 32 10.92 6.05 -8.76
CA LEU A 32 11.03 4.62 -8.47
C LEU A 32 10.40 3.83 -9.62
N GLU A 33 10.92 2.64 -9.88
CA GLU A 33 10.30 1.70 -10.80
C GLU A 33 9.13 1.03 -10.09
N ALA A 34 7.92 1.24 -10.61
CA ALA A 34 6.72 0.72 -9.98
C ALA A 34 5.73 0.22 -11.04
N PHE A 35 5.07 -0.89 -10.73
CA PHE A 35 4.14 -1.56 -11.63
C PHE A 35 2.94 -2.07 -10.86
N ASN A 36 1.77 -1.97 -11.47
CA ASN A 36 0.58 -2.64 -10.99
C ASN A 36 0.64 -4.10 -11.49
N ARG A 37 0.58 -5.06 -10.58
CA ARG A 37 0.70 -6.49 -10.91
C ARG A 37 -0.61 -7.16 -11.28
N ASP A 38 -1.72 -6.43 -11.12
CA ASP A 38 -3.06 -6.95 -11.41
C ASP A 38 -3.45 -6.77 -12.89
N ARG A 39 -2.49 -6.85 -13.78
CA ARG A 39 -2.75 -6.76 -15.23
C ARG A 39 -3.33 -8.06 -15.74
N GLY A 40 -4.45 -7.97 -16.46
CA GLY A 40 -5.06 -9.11 -17.13
C GLY A 40 -5.95 -9.96 -16.23
N GLY A 41 -6.30 -9.49 -15.03
CA GLY A 41 -7.24 -10.16 -14.14
C GLY A 41 -6.70 -11.37 -13.41
N ALA A 42 -5.42 -11.66 -13.50
CA ALA A 42 -4.78 -12.72 -12.73
C ALA A 42 -4.40 -12.19 -11.36
N GLN A 43 -4.81 -12.90 -10.30
CA GLN A 43 -4.37 -12.59 -8.94
C GLN A 43 -2.96 -13.13 -8.76
N HIS A 44 -2.06 -12.27 -8.29
CA HIS A 44 -0.69 -12.66 -7.98
C HIS A 44 -0.57 -12.99 -6.49
N GLU A 45 0.09 -14.09 -6.19
CA GLU A 45 0.29 -14.53 -4.81
C GLU A 45 1.19 -13.59 -4.00
N GLN A 46 2.02 -12.79 -4.67
CA GLN A 46 3.10 -12.02 -4.08
C GLN A 46 2.84 -10.52 -4.05
N GLY A 47 1.58 -10.12 -3.83
CA GLY A 47 1.24 -8.72 -3.67
C GLY A 47 0.62 -8.08 -4.90
N ASP A 48 0.07 -6.91 -4.70
CA ASP A 48 -0.73 -6.19 -5.67
C ASP A 48 0.09 -5.27 -6.57
N ILE A 49 1.19 -4.73 -6.03
CA ILE A 49 2.09 -3.84 -6.77
C ILE A 49 3.53 -4.26 -6.56
N GLU A 50 4.38 -3.83 -7.47
CA GLU A 50 5.82 -4.05 -7.39
C GLU A 50 6.54 -2.70 -7.41
N ILE A 51 7.48 -2.51 -6.49
CA ILE A 51 8.30 -1.29 -6.42
C ILE A 51 9.75 -1.73 -6.26
N GLU A 52 10.61 -1.33 -7.20
CA GLU A 52 12.04 -1.66 -7.20
C GLU A 52 12.29 -3.16 -7.02
N GLY A 53 11.50 -3.98 -7.70
CA GLY A 53 11.64 -5.43 -7.67
C GLY A 53 11.07 -6.12 -6.45
N LYS A 54 10.42 -5.38 -5.54
CA LYS A 54 9.82 -5.95 -4.34
C LYS A 54 8.31 -5.81 -4.37
N PHE A 55 7.62 -6.72 -3.71
CA PHE A 55 6.17 -6.87 -3.82
C PHE A 55 5.46 -6.32 -2.58
N TYR A 56 4.38 -5.57 -2.79
CA TYR A 56 3.63 -4.93 -1.73
C TYR A 56 2.15 -5.16 -1.92
N GLY A 57 1.46 -5.48 -0.82
CA GLY A 57 0.00 -5.57 -0.82
C GLY A 57 -0.61 -4.19 -0.65
N CYS A 58 -1.79 -3.99 -1.24
CA CYS A 58 -2.58 -2.78 -1.09
C CYS A 58 -3.89 -3.14 -0.42
N LYS A 59 -4.15 -2.54 0.73
CA LYS A 59 -5.36 -2.79 1.51
C LYS A 59 -6.08 -1.48 1.75
N ARG A 60 -7.31 -1.38 1.28
CA ARG A 60 -8.13 -0.20 1.53
C ARG A 60 -9.28 -0.58 2.45
N ARG A 61 -9.40 0.14 3.55
CA ARG A 61 -10.45 -0.07 4.55
C ARG A 61 -11.12 1.27 4.85
N LYS A 62 -12.38 1.23 5.21
CA LYS A 62 -13.11 2.42 5.62
C LYS A 62 -12.46 3.06 6.86
N ARG A 63 -11.99 2.22 7.78
CA ARG A 63 -11.34 2.66 9.02
C ARG A 63 -10.22 1.70 9.38
N VAL A 64 -9.20 2.24 10.01
CA VAL A 64 -8.13 1.46 10.66
C VAL A 64 -8.12 1.84 12.14
N PRO A 65 -7.55 0.99 13.02
CA PRO A 65 -7.39 1.38 14.43
C PRO A 65 -6.63 2.70 14.53
N SER A 66 -7.09 3.60 15.40
CA SER A 66 -6.51 4.96 15.50
C SER A 66 -5.02 4.94 15.86
N TRP A 67 -4.58 3.95 16.65
CA TRP A 67 -3.19 3.85 17.06
C TRP A 67 -2.22 3.52 15.91
N VAL A 68 -2.73 3.03 14.78
CA VAL A 68 -1.90 2.75 13.59
C VAL A 68 -1.41 4.04 12.93
N LEU A 69 -2.14 5.13 13.12
CA LEU A 69 -1.81 6.41 12.50
C LEU A 69 -0.94 7.26 13.43
N PRO A 70 0.13 7.89 12.91
CA PRO A 70 0.96 8.76 13.73
C PRO A 70 0.16 9.93 14.30
N GLU A 71 0.45 10.29 15.53
CA GLU A 71 -0.09 11.48 16.15
C GLU A 71 0.64 12.73 15.66
N LYS A 72 0.15 13.91 16.04
CA LYS A 72 0.56 15.20 15.48
C LYS A 72 2.08 15.41 15.36
N GLU A 73 2.84 15.01 16.36
CA GLU A 73 4.30 15.23 16.39
C GLU A 73 5.10 13.97 15.99
N GLU A 74 4.42 12.90 15.64
CA GLU A 74 5.05 11.64 15.28
C GLU A 74 5.24 11.52 13.77
N HIS A 75 6.36 10.98 13.35
CA HIS A 75 6.64 10.70 11.93
C HIS A 75 6.24 9.28 11.53
N GLY A 76 5.97 8.43 12.49
CA GLY A 76 5.52 7.07 12.27
C GLY A 76 5.18 6.40 13.58
N VAL A 77 4.68 5.18 13.52
CA VAL A 77 4.34 4.38 14.70
C VAL A 77 4.99 3.02 14.56
N VAL A 78 5.81 2.66 15.55
CA VAL A 78 6.36 1.30 15.65
C VAL A 78 5.42 0.49 16.52
N PHE A 79 5.02 -0.68 16.03
CA PHE A 79 4.08 -1.52 16.75
C PHE A 79 4.41 -3.00 16.54
N ARG A 80 3.96 -3.83 17.45
CA ARG A 80 4.07 -5.27 17.27
C ARG A 80 2.98 -5.98 18.08
N MET A 81 2.65 -7.20 17.65
CA MET A 81 1.92 -8.15 18.46
C MET A 81 2.88 -8.84 19.43
N ASP A 82 2.36 -9.34 20.53
CA ASP A 82 3.18 -10.05 21.51
C ASP A 82 3.94 -11.20 20.83
N ARG A 83 5.25 -11.30 21.10
CA ARG A 83 6.15 -12.36 20.63
C ARG A 83 6.35 -12.35 19.10
N GLU A 84 5.97 -11.26 18.42
CA GLU A 84 6.15 -11.09 16.98
C GLU A 84 7.20 -10.01 16.68
N ILE A 85 7.61 -9.93 15.43
CA ILE A 85 8.53 -8.89 15.00
C ILE A 85 7.84 -7.52 14.97
N PRO A 86 8.58 -6.43 15.19
CA PRO A 86 7.99 -5.09 15.05
C PRO A 86 7.75 -4.71 13.60
N TYR A 87 6.75 -3.88 13.40
CA TYR A 87 6.42 -3.23 12.13
C TYR A 87 6.38 -1.73 12.33
N ILE A 88 6.39 -0.98 11.24
CA ILE A 88 6.24 0.46 11.30
C ILE A 88 5.13 0.94 10.36
N SER A 89 4.34 1.88 10.85
CA SER A 89 3.37 2.61 10.04
C SER A 89 3.94 4.00 9.79
N ILE A 90 4.11 4.36 8.52
CA ILE A 90 4.56 5.69 8.09
C ILE A 90 3.73 6.12 6.89
N PRO A 91 3.63 7.43 6.60
CA PRO A 91 3.01 7.86 5.36
C PRO A 91 3.71 7.23 4.16
N TYR A 92 2.94 6.85 3.16
CA TYR A 92 3.47 6.13 2.01
C TYR A 92 4.51 6.96 1.22
N ASP A 93 4.28 8.26 1.09
CA ASP A 93 5.23 9.15 0.41
C ASP A 93 6.57 9.22 1.16
N THR A 94 6.54 9.20 2.48
CA THR A 94 7.76 9.11 3.31
C THR A 94 8.52 7.83 3.01
N PHE A 95 7.81 6.70 2.92
CA PHE A 95 8.43 5.42 2.54
C PHE A 95 9.09 5.51 1.16
N CYS A 96 8.40 6.07 0.17
CA CYS A 96 8.94 6.23 -1.17
C CYS A 96 10.19 7.11 -1.19
N PHE A 97 10.18 8.20 -0.42
CA PHE A 97 11.33 9.09 -0.28
C PHE A 97 12.53 8.33 0.32
N LEU A 98 12.32 7.59 1.40
CA LEU A 98 13.38 6.81 2.04
C LEU A 98 13.93 5.73 1.12
N LEU A 99 13.05 5.07 0.39
CA LEU A 99 13.45 4.03 -0.57
C LEU A 99 14.29 4.63 -1.69
N LYS A 100 13.93 5.81 -2.18
CA LYS A 100 14.70 6.52 -3.20
C LYS A 100 16.07 6.92 -2.68
N MET A 101 16.14 7.41 -1.44
CA MET A 101 17.41 7.78 -0.81
C MET A 101 18.32 6.56 -0.62
N GLY A 102 17.79 5.44 -0.16
CA GLY A 102 18.54 4.21 0.00
C GLY A 102 19.09 3.70 -1.33
N LYS A 103 18.32 3.85 -2.41
CA LYS A 103 18.75 3.49 -3.75
C LYS A 103 19.91 4.36 -4.23
N ALA A 104 19.90 5.64 -3.87
CA ALA A 104 20.96 6.57 -4.26
C ALA A 104 22.29 6.27 -3.58
N ASP A 105 22.26 5.62 -2.41
CA ASP A 105 23.44 5.26 -1.64
C ASP A 105 24.04 3.91 -2.06
N LEU A 106 23.37 3.22 -2.94
CA LEU A 106 23.87 1.98 -3.54
C LEU A 106 24.67 2.33 -4.81
#